data_23c7861d26a1eddbd7285dcdccfa54a7
#
_entry.id   23c7861d26a1eddbd7285dcdccfa54a7
#
_cell.length_a   1.000
_cell.length_b   1.000
_cell.length_c   1.000
_cell.angle_alpha   90.00
_cell.angle_beta   90.00
_cell.angle_gamma   90.00
#
_symmetry.space_group_name_H-M   'P 1'
#
loop_
_entity.id
_entity.type
_entity.pdbx_description
1 polymer ?
#
loop_
_entity_poly.entity_id
_entity_poly.type
_entity_poly.pdbx_seq_one_letter_code
_entity_poly.pdbx_strand_id
1 'polypeptide(L)'
;QQDYAAPARAIYWGARQIMMEIGRLDPGDIIDYQINKKGFTYALLTGGIGNDESRFIPPMRGQFYDIVPFWTTEPTVRKVYKVNIPMEKEMQFQFYQGECTSSMRYEDGRKAYTFVSTDIMPTRREPNMVDLFDAAPKLMMSSTPRWQDKSLWFNKVNEDYGSFSAIPEAQKKVDELIQGK
;
A
#
# COMPACT_ATOMS: atom_id res chain seq x y z
N GLN A 1 -20.33 -3.51 -10.21
CA GLN A 1 -19.71 -3.65 -8.90
C GLN A 1 -20.22 -4.94 -8.26
N GLN A 2 -19.33 -5.78 -7.81
CA GLN A 2 -19.66 -7.05 -7.17
C GLN A 2 -19.03 -7.07 -5.77
N ASP A 3 -19.68 -7.77 -4.85
CA ASP A 3 -19.07 -8.06 -3.56
C ASP A 3 -17.95 -9.09 -3.76
N TYR A 4 -16.79 -8.83 -3.22
CA TYR A 4 -15.68 -9.76 -3.28
C TYR A 4 -15.90 -10.88 -2.28
N ALA A 5 -15.74 -12.13 -2.72
CA ALA A 5 -15.91 -13.28 -1.85
C ALA A 5 -14.93 -13.23 -0.67
N ALA A 6 -15.45 -13.33 0.55
CA ALA A 6 -14.61 -13.35 1.74
C ALA A 6 -13.70 -14.58 1.75
N PRO A 7 -12.42 -14.44 2.10
CA PRO A 7 -11.57 -15.58 2.40
C PRO A 7 -12.19 -16.43 3.51
N ALA A 8 -12.04 -17.75 3.45
CA ALA A 8 -12.70 -18.72 4.33
C ALA A 8 -12.51 -18.50 5.85
N ARG A 9 -11.62 -17.59 6.25
CA ARG A 9 -11.33 -17.25 7.66
C ARG A 9 -11.57 -15.80 8.03
N ALA A 10 -12.13 -15.00 7.13
CA ALA A 10 -12.41 -13.60 7.39
C ALA A 10 -13.76 -13.47 8.10
N ILE A 11 -13.75 -12.90 9.31
CA ILE A 11 -14.97 -12.63 10.10
C ILE A 11 -15.62 -11.32 9.64
N TYR A 12 -14.80 -10.34 9.24
CA TYR A 12 -15.26 -9.05 8.74
C TYR A 12 -14.72 -8.83 7.34
N TRP A 13 -15.61 -8.81 6.37
CA TRP A 13 -15.28 -8.62 4.98
C TRP A 13 -16.29 -7.69 4.34
N GLY A 14 -15.85 -6.54 3.90
CA GLY A 14 -16.69 -5.55 3.19
C GLY A 14 -16.06 -5.10 1.88
N ALA A 15 -15.11 -5.88 1.36
CA ALA A 15 -14.43 -5.52 0.13
C ALA A 15 -15.36 -5.68 -1.08
N ARG A 16 -15.33 -4.70 -1.97
CA ARG A 16 -16.03 -4.71 -3.25
C ARG A 16 -15.02 -4.62 -4.37
N GLN A 17 -15.34 -5.27 -5.46
CA GLN A 17 -14.53 -5.21 -6.68
C GLN A 17 -15.36 -4.70 -7.87
N ILE A 18 -14.68 -4.02 -8.77
CA ILE A 18 -15.21 -3.71 -10.08
C ILE A 18 -14.49 -4.63 -11.07
N MET A 19 -15.24 -5.44 -11.79
CA MET A 19 -14.73 -6.27 -12.86
C MET A 19 -15.08 -5.63 -14.20
N MET A 20 -14.12 -5.60 -15.10
CA MET A 20 -14.30 -5.24 -16.50
C MET A 20 -13.86 -6.43 -17.34
N GLU A 21 -14.75 -6.92 -18.16
CA GLU A 21 -14.40 -7.94 -19.14
C GLU A 21 -13.78 -7.24 -20.36
N ILE A 22 -12.51 -7.53 -20.58
CA ILE A 22 -11.81 -7.15 -21.80
C ILE A 22 -11.88 -8.37 -22.69
N GLY A 23 -12.55 -8.31 -23.82
CA GLY A 23 -12.73 -9.45 -24.72
C GLY A 23 -11.42 -10.20 -25.03
N ARG A 24 -11.45 -11.10 -25.99
CA ARG A 24 -10.26 -11.83 -26.41
C ARG A 24 -9.21 -10.84 -26.95
N LEU A 25 -7.99 -10.98 -26.47
CA LEU A 25 -6.84 -10.22 -26.95
C LEU A 25 -6.02 -11.08 -27.91
N ASP A 26 -5.53 -10.44 -28.98
CA ASP A 26 -4.63 -11.05 -29.93
C ASP A 26 -3.20 -10.48 -29.76
N PRO A 27 -2.16 -11.18 -30.25
CA PRO A 27 -0.79 -10.68 -30.20
C PRO A 27 -0.66 -9.30 -30.88
N GLY A 28 -0.15 -8.32 -30.16
CA GLY A 28 -0.02 -6.93 -30.60
C GLY A 28 -1.05 -5.98 -29.98
N ASP A 29 -2.08 -6.51 -29.33
CA ASP A 29 -3.06 -5.68 -28.63
C ASP A 29 -2.43 -4.98 -27.39
N ILE A 30 -2.90 -3.77 -27.13
CA ILE A 30 -2.46 -2.96 -26.01
C ILE A 30 -3.68 -2.66 -25.13
N ILE A 31 -3.53 -2.89 -23.84
CA ILE A 31 -4.49 -2.46 -22.82
C ILE A 31 -3.95 -1.20 -22.16
N ASP A 32 -4.66 -0.10 -22.28
CA ASP A 32 -4.39 1.14 -21.55
C ASP A 32 -5.54 1.43 -20.59
N TYR A 33 -5.21 1.73 -19.32
CA TYR A 33 -6.21 2.10 -18.33
C TYR A 33 -5.65 3.13 -17.35
N GLN A 34 -6.52 4.00 -16.87
CA GLN A 34 -6.19 5.01 -15.87
C GLN A 34 -7.02 4.82 -14.61
N ILE A 35 -6.32 4.81 -13.46
CA ILE A 35 -6.96 4.74 -12.14
C ILE A 35 -6.64 6.03 -11.39
N ASN A 36 -7.68 6.79 -11.04
CA ASN A 36 -7.57 7.93 -10.15
C ASN A 36 -7.93 7.51 -8.73
N LYS A 37 -6.97 7.60 -7.81
CA LYS A 37 -7.19 7.34 -6.39
C LYS A 37 -7.06 8.67 -5.63
N LYS A 38 -8.11 9.07 -4.92
CA LYS A 38 -8.10 10.23 -4.04
C LYS A 38 -8.06 9.72 -2.59
N GLY A 39 -7.00 10.03 -1.90
CA GLY A 39 -6.77 9.57 -0.52
C GLY A 39 -6.21 8.14 -0.46
N PHE A 40 -5.80 7.76 0.74
CA PHE A 40 -5.32 6.40 1.02
C PHE A 40 -6.38 5.66 1.81
N THR A 41 -7.00 4.67 1.23
CA THR A 41 -7.89 3.76 1.93
C THR A 41 -7.10 2.61 2.52
N TYR A 42 -6.79 2.68 3.79
CA TYR A 42 -6.78 1.45 4.58
C TYR A 42 -8.24 1.12 4.86
N ALA A 43 -8.86 0.39 3.96
CA ALA A 43 -10.27 0.02 4.00
C ALA A 43 -10.69 -0.73 5.28
N LEU A 44 -9.75 -1.18 6.06
CA LEU A 44 -9.99 -1.97 7.28
C LEU A 44 -10.28 -1.13 8.53
N LEU A 45 -10.03 0.18 8.51
CA LEU A 45 -10.19 1.04 9.69
C LEU A 45 -11.35 2.02 9.58
N THR A 46 -11.93 2.16 8.43
CA THR A 46 -13.10 3.03 8.23
C THR A 46 -14.37 2.21 8.11
N GLY A 47 -14.95 1.81 9.21
CA GLY A 47 -16.28 1.19 9.26
C GLY A 47 -17.42 2.15 8.91
N GLY A 48 -17.19 3.14 8.08
CA GLY A 48 -18.15 4.14 7.67
C GLY A 48 -18.29 4.23 6.16
N ILE A 49 -19.42 3.81 5.66
CA ILE A 49 -19.92 4.14 4.33
C ILE A 49 -20.31 5.63 4.36
N GLY A 50 -19.36 6.50 4.18
CA GLY A 50 -19.63 7.93 4.08
C GLY A 50 -18.53 8.61 3.28
N ASN A 51 -18.93 9.43 2.32
CA ASN A 51 -18.06 10.35 1.58
C ASN A 51 -17.48 11.47 2.47
N ASP A 52 -17.36 11.23 3.76
CA ASP A 52 -16.90 12.22 4.71
C ASP A 52 -15.36 12.23 4.71
N GLU A 53 -14.79 13.05 3.86
CA GLU A 53 -13.33 13.24 3.73
C GLU A 53 -12.69 13.67 5.06
N SER A 54 -13.46 14.18 6.01
CA SER A 54 -12.98 14.63 7.33
C SER A 54 -12.62 13.47 8.26
N ARG A 55 -13.22 12.29 8.03
CA ARG A 55 -12.95 11.06 8.83
C ARG A 55 -11.86 10.18 8.23
N PHE A 56 -11.36 10.55 7.08
CA PHE A 56 -10.34 9.78 6.41
C PHE A 56 -8.95 10.18 6.92
N ILE A 57 -8.31 9.25 7.64
CA ILE A 57 -6.95 9.44 8.12
C ILE A 57 -6.00 8.72 7.18
N PRO A 58 -5.36 9.44 6.25
CA PRO A 58 -4.33 8.82 5.42
C PRO A 58 -3.13 8.43 6.28
N PRO A 59 -2.34 7.43 5.90
CA PRO A 59 -1.16 7.00 6.65
C PRO A 59 -0.05 8.04 6.83
N MET A 60 -0.16 9.17 6.29
CA MET A 60 0.44 10.49 6.51
C MET A 60 -0.05 11.37 5.37
N ARG A 61 -0.76 12.43 5.70
CA ARG A 61 -1.25 13.36 4.68
C ARG A 61 -0.09 13.89 3.82
N GLY A 62 -0.23 13.79 2.49
CA GLY A 62 0.76 14.25 1.54
C GLY A 62 1.98 13.32 1.39
N GLN A 63 2.00 12.17 2.02
CA GLN A 63 3.05 11.16 1.80
C GLN A 63 2.55 10.04 0.89
N PHE A 64 3.49 9.47 0.16
CA PHE A 64 3.27 8.36 -0.75
C PHE A 64 4.00 7.12 -0.25
N TYR A 65 3.38 5.97 -0.39
CA TYR A 65 4.07 4.70 -0.26
C TYR A 65 3.45 3.68 -1.22
N ASP A 66 4.26 2.77 -1.71
CA ASP A 66 3.78 1.65 -2.53
C ASP A 66 4.71 0.43 -2.40
N ILE A 67 4.12 -0.74 -2.59
CA ILE A 67 4.84 -2.00 -2.73
C ILE A 67 4.46 -2.57 -4.09
N VAL A 68 5.38 -2.49 -5.02
CA VAL A 68 5.16 -2.88 -6.40
C VAL A 68 5.77 -4.25 -6.65
N PRO A 69 4.97 -5.27 -6.97
CA PRO A 69 5.51 -6.57 -7.37
C PRO A 69 6.28 -6.44 -8.69
N PHE A 70 7.47 -7.02 -8.75
CA PHE A 70 8.27 -7.17 -9.96
C PHE A 70 8.33 -8.62 -10.43
N TRP A 71 7.43 -9.43 -9.96
CA TRP A 71 7.15 -10.77 -10.42
C TRP A 71 5.88 -10.80 -11.28
N THR A 72 5.75 -11.80 -12.11
CA THR A 72 4.60 -12.01 -13.01
C THR A 72 4.30 -13.50 -13.10
N THR A 73 3.08 -13.86 -13.48
CA THR A 73 2.68 -15.25 -13.74
C THR A 73 3.00 -15.70 -15.16
N GLU A 74 3.23 -14.74 -16.05
CA GLU A 74 3.53 -14.97 -17.45
C GLU A 74 4.92 -14.41 -17.80
N PRO A 75 5.61 -14.96 -18.81
CA PRO A 75 6.87 -14.40 -19.26
C PRO A 75 6.72 -12.93 -19.65
N THR A 76 7.54 -12.08 -19.08
CA THR A 76 7.45 -10.63 -19.32
C THR A 76 8.79 -10.09 -19.82
N VAL A 77 8.83 -9.63 -21.05
CA VAL A 77 10.04 -9.10 -21.68
C VAL A 77 10.55 -7.87 -20.93
N ARG A 78 9.64 -6.98 -20.53
CA ARG A 78 10.04 -5.74 -19.87
C ARG A 78 8.92 -5.21 -18.98
N LYS A 79 9.25 -4.92 -17.72
CA LYS A 79 8.39 -4.22 -16.77
C LYS A 79 9.00 -2.87 -16.43
N VAL A 80 8.21 -1.82 -16.60
CA VAL A 80 8.63 -0.46 -16.26
C VAL A 80 7.64 0.11 -15.25
N TYR A 81 8.17 0.63 -14.16
CA TYR A 81 7.38 1.39 -13.19
C TYR A 81 7.93 2.81 -13.08
N LYS A 82 7.08 3.80 -13.29
CA LYS A 82 7.46 5.22 -13.21
C LYS A 82 6.69 5.92 -12.11
N VAL A 83 7.38 6.74 -11.34
CA VAL A 83 6.79 7.54 -10.26
C VAL A 83 7.21 8.98 -10.42
N ASN A 84 6.24 9.88 -10.56
CA ASN A 84 6.47 11.31 -10.62
C ASN A 84 5.99 11.95 -9.32
N ILE A 85 6.92 12.49 -8.55
CA ILE A 85 6.62 13.16 -7.29
C ILE A 85 6.97 14.65 -7.35
N PRO A 86 6.34 15.49 -6.53
CA PRO A 86 6.72 16.90 -6.42
C PRO A 86 8.20 17.08 -6.08
N MET A 87 8.80 18.18 -6.55
CA MET A 87 10.24 18.44 -6.39
C MET A 87 10.68 18.48 -4.93
N GLU A 88 9.84 19.00 -4.05
CA GLU A 88 10.09 19.13 -2.62
C GLU A 88 10.01 17.80 -1.85
N LYS A 89 9.49 16.75 -2.48
CA LYS A 89 9.40 15.43 -1.86
C LYS A 89 10.68 14.63 -2.09
N GLU A 90 11.10 13.95 -1.04
CA GLU A 90 12.14 12.91 -1.15
C GLU A 90 11.49 11.54 -1.18
N MET A 91 12.09 10.61 -1.88
CA MET A 91 11.63 9.23 -1.94
C MET A 91 12.74 8.28 -1.59
N GLN A 92 12.47 7.40 -0.64
CA GLN A 92 13.29 6.24 -0.33
C GLN A 92 12.74 5.04 -1.08
N PHE A 93 13.60 4.20 -1.58
CA PHE A 93 13.20 2.96 -2.21
C PHE A 93 14.21 1.85 -1.96
N GLN A 94 13.70 0.63 -1.95
CA GLN A 94 14.51 -0.58 -1.83
C GLN A 94 13.91 -1.67 -2.71
N PHE A 95 14.76 -2.32 -3.47
CA PHE A 95 14.40 -3.51 -4.23
C PHE A 95 14.78 -4.77 -3.44
N TYR A 96 13.87 -5.71 -3.36
CA TYR A 96 14.03 -6.95 -2.61
C TYR A 96 13.90 -8.16 -3.54
N GLN A 97 14.62 -9.22 -3.23
CA GLN A 97 14.54 -10.53 -3.91
C GLN A 97 14.89 -10.49 -5.40
N GLY A 98 15.77 -9.59 -5.81
CA GLY A 98 16.20 -9.46 -7.18
C GLY A 98 16.86 -8.11 -7.45
N GLU A 99 16.97 -7.77 -8.72
CA GLU A 99 17.59 -6.54 -9.18
C GLU A 99 16.70 -5.81 -10.19
N CYS A 100 16.79 -4.49 -10.20
CA CYS A 100 16.22 -3.65 -11.24
C CYS A 100 17.15 -2.47 -11.55
N THR A 101 17.08 -1.97 -12.75
CA THR A 101 17.73 -0.72 -13.10
C THR A 101 16.86 0.44 -12.63
N SER A 102 17.45 1.36 -11.88
CA SER A 102 16.77 2.57 -11.43
C SER A 102 17.42 3.82 -12.00
N SER A 103 16.62 4.81 -12.32
CA SER A 103 17.08 6.13 -12.73
C SER A 103 16.15 7.21 -12.19
N MET A 104 16.67 8.42 -12.01
CA MET A 104 15.90 9.58 -11.61
C MET A 104 16.23 10.74 -12.53
N ARG A 105 15.19 11.48 -12.94
CA ARG A 105 15.31 12.68 -13.77
C ARG A 105 14.45 13.79 -13.21
N TYR A 106 14.81 15.03 -13.54
CA TYR A 106 13.99 16.20 -13.29
C TYR A 106 13.23 16.54 -14.57
N GLU A 107 11.91 16.43 -14.52
CA GLU A 107 11.02 16.68 -15.66
C GLU A 107 9.83 17.51 -15.18
N ASP A 108 9.52 18.59 -15.87
CA ASP A 108 8.34 19.46 -15.61
C ASP A 108 8.18 19.90 -14.13
N GLY A 109 9.28 20.25 -13.47
CA GLY A 109 9.27 20.64 -12.06
C GLY A 109 8.98 19.50 -11.07
N ARG A 110 9.18 18.26 -11.49
CA ARG A 110 8.97 17.04 -10.70
C ARG A 110 10.21 16.15 -10.72
N LYS A 111 10.32 15.26 -9.75
CA LYS A 111 11.27 14.15 -9.75
C LYS A 111 10.60 12.92 -10.37
N ALA A 112 11.11 12.46 -11.50
CA ALA A 112 10.64 11.27 -12.20
C ALA A 112 11.59 10.10 -11.93
N TYR A 113 11.13 9.15 -11.15
CA TYR A 113 11.84 7.88 -10.89
C TYR A 113 11.38 6.84 -11.88
N THR A 114 12.30 6.07 -12.43
CA THR A 114 11.99 4.97 -13.36
C THR A 114 12.71 3.72 -12.88
N PHE A 115 11.96 2.63 -12.75
CA PHE A 115 12.46 1.31 -12.39
C PHE A 115 12.16 0.35 -13.51
N VAL A 116 13.16 -0.40 -13.95
CA VAL A 116 13.06 -1.31 -15.10
C VAL A 116 13.64 -2.66 -14.75
N SER A 117 12.87 -3.70 -15.03
CA SER A 117 13.34 -5.08 -15.05
C SER A 117 13.01 -5.70 -16.41
N THR A 118 13.90 -6.55 -16.92
CA THR A 118 13.75 -7.23 -18.21
C THR A 118 13.81 -8.74 -18.01
N ASP A 119 13.28 -9.47 -18.99
CA ASP A 119 13.36 -10.92 -19.06
C ASP A 119 12.86 -11.64 -17.79
N ILE A 120 11.72 -11.15 -17.29
CA ILE A 120 11.11 -11.66 -16.05
C ILE A 120 10.50 -13.02 -16.33
N MET A 121 11.07 -14.04 -15.69
CA MET A 121 10.54 -15.40 -15.77
C MET A 121 9.26 -15.54 -14.93
N PRO A 122 8.31 -16.40 -15.36
CA PRO A 122 7.09 -16.65 -14.61
C PRO A 122 7.37 -17.14 -13.20
N THR A 123 6.77 -16.51 -12.22
CA THR A 123 6.78 -16.99 -10.84
C THR A 123 5.52 -17.82 -10.58
N ARG A 124 5.69 -19.07 -10.21
CA ARG A 124 4.57 -19.96 -9.87
C ARG A 124 4.46 -20.10 -8.37
N ARG A 125 3.22 -20.13 -7.91
CA ARG A 125 2.95 -20.41 -6.50
C ARG A 125 3.04 -21.92 -6.26
N GLU A 126 3.84 -22.30 -5.28
CA GLU A 126 3.97 -23.68 -4.82
C GLU A 126 3.06 -23.95 -3.61
N PRO A 127 2.61 -25.20 -3.40
CA PRO A 127 1.88 -25.56 -2.19
C PRO A 127 2.72 -25.26 -0.93
N ASN A 128 2.10 -24.65 0.07
CA ASN A 128 2.73 -24.30 1.36
C ASN A 128 3.89 -23.30 1.31
N MET A 129 4.13 -22.64 0.18
CA MET A 129 5.11 -21.55 0.16
C MET A 129 4.60 -20.33 0.93
N VAL A 130 5.51 -19.49 1.37
CA VAL A 130 5.20 -18.16 1.93
C VAL A 130 4.54 -17.27 0.87
N ASP A 131 3.97 -16.15 1.29
CA ASP A 131 3.36 -15.22 0.34
C ASP A 131 4.36 -14.74 -0.71
N LEU A 132 3.90 -14.59 -1.95
CA LEU A 132 4.75 -14.11 -3.05
C LEU A 132 5.34 -12.73 -2.77
N PHE A 133 4.65 -11.89 -2.01
CA PHE A 133 5.24 -10.62 -1.57
C PHE A 133 6.44 -10.79 -0.64
N ASP A 134 6.58 -11.92 0.03
CA ASP A 134 7.74 -12.22 0.88
C ASP A 134 8.87 -12.93 0.11
N ALA A 135 8.53 -13.71 -0.91
CA ALA A 135 9.47 -14.57 -1.62
C ALA A 135 9.93 -14.02 -2.98
N ALA A 136 9.14 -13.14 -3.62
CA ALA A 136 9.38 -12.74 -5.01
C ALA A 136 9.87 -11.28 -5.12
N PRO A 137 10.47 -10.91 -6.27
CA PRO A 137 11.01 -9.58 -6.49
C PRO A 137 9.97 -8.49 -6.30
N LYS A 138 10.27 -7.50 -5.49
CA LYS A 138 9.39 -6.34 -5.22
C LYS A 138 10.18 -5.05 -5.02
N LEU A 139 9.56 -3.96 -5.40
CA LEU A 139 10.02 -2.62 -5.12
C LEU A 139 9.18 -2.02 -3.99
N MET A 140 9.82 -1.62 -2.91
CA MET A 140 9.18 -0.86 -1.84
C MET A 140 9.60 0.60 -1.92
N MET A 141 8.64 1.50 -1.80
CA MET A 141 8.87 2.94 -1.89
C MET A 141 8.13 3.67 -0.79
N SER A 142 8.74 4.74 -0.28
CA SER A 142 8.10 5.64 0.68
C SER A 142 8.67 7.05 0.57
N SER A 143 7.80 8.05 0.61
CA SER A 143 8.20 9.45 0.78
C SER A 143 8.24 9.88 2.24
N THR A 144 7.90 9.02 3.19
CA THR A 144 8.03 9.30 4.61
C THR A 144 9.51 9.31 5.01
N PRO A 145 10.05 10.42 5.54
CA PRO A 145 11.50 10.56 5.72
C PRO A 145 12.08 9.57 6.72
N ARG A 146 11.40 9.36 7.86
CA ARG A 146 11.91 8.53 8.96
C ARG A 146 10.77 7.85 9.71
N TRP A 147 11.07 6.74 10.36
CA TRP A 147 10.14 6.04 11.26
C TRP A 147 9.63 6.93 12.40
N GLN A 148 10.48 7.82 12.89
CA GLN A 148 10.10 8.78 13.93
C GLN A 148 8.96 9.69 13.47
N ASP A 149 9.01 10.20 12.24
CA ASP A 149 7.97 11.05 11.68
C ASP A 149 6.64 10.28 11.57
N LYS A 150 6.71 9.00 11.24
CA LYS A 150 5.54 8.10 11.22
C LYS A 150 4.96 7.88 12.61
N SER A 151 5.80 7.67 13.60
CA SER A 151 5.40 7.50 15.00
C SER A 151 4.74 8.76 15.57
N LEU A 152 5.34 9.91 15.34
CA LEU A 152 4.78 11.20 15.76
C LEU A 152 3.43 11.48 15.11
N TRP A 153 3.32 11.21 13.83
CA TRP A 153 2.04 11.33 13.13
C TRP A 153 0.97 10.38 13.73
N PHE A 154 1.33 9.14 14.00
CA PHE A 154 0.41 8.16 14.59
C PHE A 154 -0.09 8.60 15.98
N ASN A 155 0.81 9.11 16.81
CA ASN A 155 0.45 9.66 18.12
C ASN A 155 -0.50 10.85 17.98
N LYS A 156 -0.19 11.79 17.09
CA LYS A 156 -1.04 12.96 16.86
C LYS A 156 -2.44 12.58 16.37
N VAL A 157 -2.55 11.60 15.48
CA VAL A 157 -3.85 11.11 15.01
C VAL A 157 -4.65 10.46 16.13
N ASN A 158 -3.98 9.74 17.02
CA ASN A 158 -4.66 9.12 18.18
C ASN A 158 -5.10 10.15 19.22
N GLU A 159 -4.39 11.26 19.37
CA GLU A 159 -4.80 12.36 20.24
C GLU A 159 -6.14 12.96 19.81
N ASP A 160 -6.39 13.06 18.50
CA ASP A 160 -7.66 13.55 17.94
C ASP A 160 -8.85 12.61 18.24
N TYR A 161 -8.61 11.34 18.56
CA TYR A 161 -9.62 10.35 18.93
C TYR A 161 -9.78 10.15 20.45
N GLY A 162 -9.11 10.92 21.25
CA GLY A 162 -9.07 10.84 22.70
C GLY A 162 -7.77 10.19 23.20
N SER A 163 -7.25 10.72 24.28
CA SER A 163 -6.03 10.15 24.87
C SER A 163 -6.34 8.78 25.49
N PHE A 164 -5.42 7.84 25.35
CA PHE A 164 -5.50 6.53 26.03
C PHE A 164 -5.62 6.63 27.55
N SER A 165 -5.29 7.79 28.13
CA SER A 165 -5.44 8.09 29.55
C SER A 165 -6.87 8.38 30.02
N ALA A 166 -7.83 8.43 29.09
CA ALA A 166 -9.19 8.90 29.38
C ALA A 166 -10.25 7.81 29.42
N ILE A 167 -9.89 6.55 29.56
CA ILE A 167 -10.86 5.46 29.79
C ILE A 167 -10.85 5.11 31.29
N PRO A 168 -11.78 5.67 32.10
CA PRO A 168 -11.78 5.47 33.56
C PRO A 168 -11.87 4.00 33.95
N GLU A 169 -12.62 3.20 33.17
CA GLU A 169 -12.75 1.77 33.42
C GLU A 169 -11.44 1.01 33.20
N ALA A 170 -10.68 1.36 32.17
CA ALA A 170 -9.37 0.78 31.93
C ALA A 170 -8.38 1.16 33.01
N GLN A 171 -8.36 2.43 33.41
CA GLN A 171 -7.51 2.91 34.51
C GLN A 171 -7.84 2.20 35.83
N LYS A 172 -9.12 2.09 36.17
CA LYS A 172 -9.57 1.35 37.36
C LYS A 172 -9.08 -0.10 37.34
N LYS A 173 -9.14 -0.76 36.17
CA LYS A 173 -8.66 -2.14 36.04
C LYS A 173 -7.15 -2.25 36.20
N VAL A 174 -6.40 -1.30 35.66
CA VAL A 174 -4.94 -1.21 35.88
C VAL A 174 -4.62 -1.02 37.36
N ASP A 175 -5.31 -0.11 38.04
CA ASP A 175 -5.11 0.17 39.47
C ASP A 175 -5.43 -1.07 40.32
N GLU A 176 -6.50 -1.80 40.03
CA GLU A 176 -6.83 -3.07 40.70
C GLU A 176 -5.71 -4.13 40.53
N LEU A 177 -5.12 -4.23 39.34
CA LEU A 177 -4.06 -5.19 39.03
C LEU A 177 -2.71 -4.82 39.70
N ILE A 178 -2.45 -3.54 39.87
CA ILE A 178 -1.21 -3.05 40.51
C ILE A 178 -1.31 -3.13 42.04
N GLN A 179 -2.48 -2.85 42.63
CA GLN A 179 -2.71 -2.92 44.05
C GLN A 179 -2.70 -4.36 44.61
N GLY A 180 -2.81 -5.35 43.73
CA GLY A 180 -2.72 -6.77 44.10
C GLY A 180 -1.31 -7.35 44.11
N LYS A 181 -0.29 -6.53 43.94
CA LYS A 181 1.13 -6.86 44.06
C LYS A 181 1.75 -6.04 45.19
#